data_22101edb4cde17acfb59512daadde3a8
#
_entry.id   22101edb4cde17acfb59512daadde3a8
#
_cell.length_a   1.000
_cell.length_b   1.000
_cell.length_c   1.000
_cell.angle_alpha   90.00
_cell.angle_beta   90.00
_cell.angle_gamma   90.00
#
_symmetry.space_group_name_H-M   'P 1'
#
loop_
_entity.id
_entity.type
_entity.pdbx_description
1 polymer ?
#
loop_
_entity_poly.entity_id
_entity_poly.type
_entity_poly.pdbx_seq_one_letter_code
_entity_poly.pdbx_strand_id
1 'polypeptide(L)'
;MQGLTDFLGQISSLVWGPPLLILLVGTGVYLTFRLGMVQFSLTGYSLKLAFSRNQDNKSKGDISHFQSLMTAMAATVGTGNIVGVATAVVLGGPGAIFWMWLSAIFGMATKYAEAVLAVKYRVQDEDGEMSGGPMYYLERGLKQKWLGVLFALFGAIAAFGIGNMVQSNSVSDVVNDTFAVPTWITGVALTIFTALVILGGIKSIGKVTSIFVPFMAAFYLLAGLIVMIMNFDLVPSAFATIFSLAFGNEAIAGGVIGAIIRYGVARGVFSNEAGLGSAPIAAAAAKTDMPGRQGLVSMTQVLIDTLIICSITGVTIVMAGLYEDGDLQGGALTSASFEYFLGDIGPILVTVGLIFFASSTIIGWSYYGEKCFQYLVGTKKFNIFYRLLFVIAVMVGSVASLDVVWVFSDVMNGLMAFPNLIGLLGLSGVVAYETKRIREKIKEEKAQNKAA
;
A
#
# COMPACT_ATOMS: atom_id res chain seq x y z
N MET A 1 5.05 4.66 30.24
CA MET A 1 4.80 4.30 28.82
C MET A 1 3.35 4.53 28.44
N GLN A 2 2.36 4.16 29.27
CA GLN A 2 0.94 4.32 28.96
C GLN A 2 0.54 5.78 28.59
N GLY A 3 0.99 6.79 29.36
CA GLY A 3 0.72 8.19 29.04
C GLY A 3 1.30 8.69 27.70
N LEU A 4 2.43 8.11 27.23
CA LEU A 4 2.97 8.41 25.91
C LEU A 4 2.13 7.77 24.81
N THR A 5 1.68 6.52 25.01
CA THR A 5 0.79 5.84 24.07
C THR A 5 -0.54 6.57 23.93
N ASP A 6 -1.12 7.03 25.06
CA ASP A 6 -2.37 7.79 25.07
C ASP A 6 -2.22 9.13 24.36
N PHE A 7 -1.13 9.85 24.60
CA PHE A 7 -0.83 11.11 23.90
C PHE A 7 -0.65 10.91 22.39
N LEU A 8 0.13 9.93 21.98
CA LEU A 8 0.30 9.58 20.56
C LEU A 8 -1.02 9.13 19.92
N GLY A 9 -1.86 8.39 20.67
CA GLY A 9 -3.18 7.97 20.23
C GLY A 9 -4.11 9.15 19.95
N GLN A 10 -4.06 10.23 20.77
CA GLN A 10 -4.79 11.47 20.51
C GLN A 10 -4.28 12.15 19.23
N ILE A 11 -2.95 12.21 19.03
CA ILE A 11 -2.36 12.77 17.81
C ILE A 11 -2.76 11.92 16.59
N SER A 12 -2.68 10.59 16.67
CA SER A 12 -3.09 9.69 15.57
C SER A 12 -4.57 9.91 15.23
N SER A 13 -5.44 10.05 16.23
CA SER A 13 -6.86 10.30 15.99
C SER A 13 -7.13 11.68 15.35
N LEU A 14 -6.29 12.67 15.61
CA LEU A 14 -6.35 13.99 14.97
C LEU A 14 -5.83 13.91 13.53
N VAL A 15 -4.69 13.27 13.31
CA VAL A 15 -4.05 13.13 12.00
C VAL A 15 -4.94 12.33 11.05
N TRP A 16 -5.44 11.16 11.47
CA TRP A 16 -6.38 10.33 10.71
C TRP A 16 -7.85 10.76 10.92
N GLY A 17 -8.05 11.96 11.37
CA GLY A 17 -9.37 12.56 11.55
C GLY A 17 -9.99 13.02 10.22
N PRO A 18 -11.21 13.62 10.30
CA PRO A 18 -11.94 14.08 9.12
C PRO A 18 -11.14 14.95 8.14
N PRO A 19 -10.25 15.86 8.58
CA PRO A 19 -9.50 16.72 7.65
C PRO A 19 -8.64 15.91 6.66
N LEU A 20 -7.86 14.94 7.14
CA LEU A 20 -7.03 14.12 6.24
C LEU A 20 -7.88 13.21 5.37
N LEU A 21 -8.92 12.58 5.91
CA LEU A 21 -9.78 11.69 5.16
C LEU A 21 -10.53 12.43 4.03
N ILE A 22 -11.03 13.64 4.31
CA ILE A 22 -11.66 14.51 3.31
C ILE A 22 -10.63 14.91 2.25
N LEU A 23 -9.41 15.24 2.64
CA LEU A 23 -8.35 15.61 1.71
C LEU A 23 -7.94 14.42 0.82
N LEU A 24 -7.79 13.22 1.38
CA LEU A 24 -7.47 11.98 0.65
C LEU A 24 -8.55 11.64 -0.39
N VAL A 25 -9.78 11.46 0.08
CA VAL A 25 -10.90 11.08 -0.79
C VAL A 25 -11.24 12.23 -1.76
N GLY A 26 -11.28 13.46 -1.27
CA GLY A 26 -11.56 14.65 -2.08
C GLY A 26 -10.54 14.85 -3.20
N THR A 27 -9.24 14.66 -2.93
CA THR A 27 -8.20 14.68 -3.96
C THR A 27 -8.42 13.58 -4.99
N GLY A 28 -8.77 12.36 -4.57
CA GLY A 28 -9.07 11.25 -5.47
C GLY A 28 -10.28 11.53 -6.37
N VAL A 29 -11.36 12.05 -5.79
CA VAL A 29 -12.57 12.47 -6.53
C VAL A 29 -12.22 13.59 -7.53
N TYR A 30 -11.55 14.65 -7.07
CA TYR A 30 -11.12 15.75 -7.94
C TYR A 30 -10.28 15.27 -9.11
N LEU A 31 -9.26 14.45 -8.86
CA LEU A 31 -8.40 13.89 -9.90
C LEU A 31 -9.17 12.96 -10.84
N THR A 32 -10.13 12.18 -10.34
CA THR A 32 -10.97 11.32 -11.18
C THR A 32 -11.66 12.13 -12.28
N PHE A 33 -12.32 13.23 -11.92
CA PHE A 33 -12.99 14.09 -12.90
C PHE A 33 -11.99 14.89 -13.74
N ARG A 34 -10.96 15.45 -13.14
CA ARG A 34 -9.94 16.26 -13.81
C ARG A 34 -9.19 15.49 -14.89
N LEU A 35 -8.97 14.18 -14.69
CA LEU A 35 -8.24 13.30 -15.59
C LEU A 35 -9.18 12.51 -16.55
N GLY A 36 -10.48 12.85 -16.58
CA GLY A 36 -11.46 12.20 -17.45
C GLY A 36 -11.66 10.73 -17.11
N MET A 37 -11.82 10.40 -15.80
CA MET A 37 -12.10 9.06 -15.29
C MET A 37 -11.08 8.02 -15.80
N VAL A 38 -9.78 8.32 -15.64
CA VAL A 38 -8.67 7.52 -16.19
C VAL A 38 -8.72 6.06 -15.73
N GLN A 39 -9.12 5.82 -14.48
CA GLN A 39 -9.24 4.49 -13.90
C GLN A 39 -10.36 3.65 -14.53
N PHE A 40 -11.39 4.24 -15.08
CA PHE A 40 -12.45 3.50 -15.78
C PHE A 40 -12.12 3.32 -17.27
N SER A 41 -11.58 4.37 -17.90
CA SER A 41 -11.37 4.40 -19.35
C SER A 41 -10.12 3.65 -19.82
N LEU A 42 -9.12 3.48 -18.96
CA LEU A 42 -7.80 2.94 -19.34
C LEU A 42 -7.34 1.73 -18.51
N THR A 43 -8.14 1.19 -17.58
CA THR A 43 -7.74 0.05 -16.73
C THR A 43 -7.38 -1.19 -17.56
N GLY A 44 -8.15 -1.53 -18.59
CA GLY A 44 -7.81 -2.66 -19.46
C GLY A 44 -6.47 -2.49 -20.19
N TYR A 45 -6.18 -1.27 -20.66
CA TYR A 45 -4.86 -0.97 -21.24
C TYR A 45 -3.76 -0.99 -20.19
N SER A 46 -4.02 -0.51 -18.98
CA SER A 46 -3.08 -0.50 -17.85
C SER A 46 -2.66 -1.91 -17.45
N LEU A 47 -3.60 -2.83 -17.32
CA LEU A 47 -3.34 -4.24 -17.03
C LEU A 47 -2.50 -4.88 -18.14
N LYS A 48 -2.86 -4.64 -19.42
CA LYS A 48 -2.07 -5.13 -20.56
C LYS A 48 -0.63 -4.60 -20.51
N LEU A 49 -0.45 -3.31 -20.18
CA LEU A 49 0.87 -2.69 -20.09
C LEU A 49 1.67 -3.24 -18.92
N ALA A 50 1.05 -3.38 -17.75
CA ALA A 50 1.69 -3.85 -16.52
C ALA A 50 2.23 -5.29 -16.66
N PHE A 51 1.44 -6.17 -17.28
CA PHE A 51 1.76 -7.60 -17.43
C PHE A 51 2.28 -7.98 -18.84
N SER A 52 2.60 -6.99 -19.69
CA SER A 52 3.19 -7.24 -21.00
C SER A 52 4.58 -7.88 -20.87
N ARG A 53 4.87 -8.84 -21.75
CA ARG A 53 6.23 -9.39 -21.91
C ARG A 53 7.18 -8.42 -22.60
N ASN A 54 6.65 -7.52 -23.43
CA ASN A 54 7.42 -6.49 -24.13
C ASN A 54 7.59 -5.28 -23.22
N GLN A 55 8.54 -5.34 -22.29
CA GLN A 55 8.89 -4.23 -21.44
C GLN A 55 9.81 -3.24 -22.16
N ASP A 56 9.67 -1.96 -21.88
CA ASP A 56 10.58 -0.93 -22.36
C ASP A 56 11.95 -1.08 -21.68
N ASN A 57 12.95 -1.52 -22.45
CA ASN A 57 14.31 -1.71 -21.97
C ASN A 57 15.27 -0.61 -22.47
N LYS A 58 14.80 0.31 -23.35
CA LYS A 58 15.62 1.33 -24.01
C LYS A 58 15.53 2.69 -23.32
N SER A 59 14.39 2.98 -22.67
CA SER A 59 14.18 4.25 -21.98
C SER A 59 14.97 4.35 -20.67
N LYS A 60 15.15 5.57 -20.19
CA LYS A 60 15.82 5.86 -18.92
C LYS A 60 15.03 5.25 -17.75
N GLY A 61 15.75 4.65 -16.82
CA GLY A 61 15.21 3.99 -15.63
C GLY A 61 16.10 2.84 -15.19
N ASP A 62 15.87 2.31 -14.00
CA ASP A 62 16.69 1.28 -13.35
C ASP A 62 16.07 -0.11 -13.49
N ILE A 63 14.73 -0.19 -13.41
CA ILE A 63 13.94 -1.41 -13.40
C ILE A 63 12.80 -1.34 -14.42
N SER A 64 12.24 -2.49 -14.83
CA SER A 64 11.10 -2.53 -15.76
C SER A 64 9.81 -2.00 -15.13
N HIS A 65 8.79 -1.72 -15.96
CA HIS A 65 7.43 -1.39 -15.48
C HIS A 65 6.89 -2.45 -14.54
N PHE A 66 7.03 -3.73 -14.90
CA PHE A 66 6.59 -4.86 -14.08
C PHE A 66 7.33 -4.90 -12.74
N GLN A 67 8.66 -4.78 -12.73
CA GLN A 67 9.46 -4.75 -11.51
C GLN A 67 9.09 -3.56 -10.61
N SER A 68 8.84 -2.39 -11.20
CA SER A 68 8.39 -1.21 -10.45
C SER A 68 7.01 -1.43 -9.82
N LEU A 69 6.07 -2.03 -10.56
CA LEU A 69 4.77 -2.40 -10.02
C LEU A 69 4.91 -3.43 -8.88
N MET A 70 5.70 -4.48 -9.08
CA MET A 70 5.90 -5.51 -8.06
C MET A 70 6.62 -4.96 -6.82
N THR A 71 7.55 -4.02 -6.98
CA THR A 71 8.18 -3.33 -5.84
C THR A 71 7.16 -2.47 -5.07
N ALA A 72 6.29 -1.76 -5.77
CA ALA A 72 5.23 -0.99 -5.13
C ALA A 72 4.20 -1.91 -4.46
N MET A 73 3.81 -3.02 -5.10
CA MET A 73 2.93 -4.02 -4.50
C MET A 73 3.58 -4.74 -3.32
N ALA A 74 4.88 -4.98 -3.34
CA ALA A 74 5.60 -5.53 -2.19
C ALA A 74 5.44 -4.65 -0.95
N ALA A 75 5.52 -3.34 -1.11
CA ALA A 75 5.37 -2.39 -0.01
C ALA A 75 3.93 -2.30 0.51
N THR A 76 2.92 -2.45 -0.36
CA THR A 76 1.51 -2.24 -0.04
C THR A 76 0.78 -3.49 0.39
N VAL A 77 1.03 -4.64 -0.28
CA VAL A 77 0.42 -5.92 0.10
C VAL A 77 1.15 -6.47 1.33
N GLY A 78 0.62 -6.17 2.51
CA GLY A 78 1.23 -6.44 3.81
C GLY A 78 0.20 -6.78 4.89
N THR A 79 0.51 -6.44 6.13
CA THR A 79 -0.43 -6.59 7.25
C THR A 79 -1.74 -5.85 7.01
N GLY A 80 -1.75 -4.79 6.21
CA GLY A 80 -2.96 -4.04 5.85
C GLY A 80 -4.06 -4.90 5.24
N ASN A 81 -3.70 -5.85 4.39
CA ASN A 81 -4.66 -6.71 3.66
C ASN A 81 -5.27 -7.82 4.51
N ILE A 82 -4.65 -8.17 5.63
CA ILE A 82 -5.09 -9.24 6.55
C ILE A 82 -5.55 -8.61 7.87
N VAL A 83 -4.63 -8.02 8.62
CA VAL A 83 -4.88 -7.40 9.94
C VAL A 83 -5.70 -6.10 9.80
N GLY A 84 -5.36 -5.27 8.80
CA GLY A 84 -6.03 -4.00 8.57
C GLY A 84 -7.49 -4.14 8.17
N VAL A 85 -7.80 -5.09 7.29
CA VAL A 85 -9.19 -5.38 6.87
C VAL A 85 -10.01 -5.89 8.06
N ALA A 86 -9.49 -6.83 8.84
CA ALA A 86 -10.14 -7.31 10.04
C ALA A 86 -10.39 -6.16 11.05
N THR A 87 -9.41 -5.29 11.26
CA THR A 87 -9.56 -4.10 12.10
C THR A 87 -10.66 -3.17 11.59
N ALA A 88 -10.77 -2.99 10.26
CA ALA A 88 -11.83 -2.17 9.66
C ALA A 88 -13.21 -2.76 9.96
N VAL A 89 -13.36 -4.09 9.88
CA VAL A 89 -14.62 -4.78 10.16
C VAL A 89 -14.97 -4.72 11.65
N VAL A 90 -14.01 -4.93 12.55
CA VAL A 90 -14.25 -4.86 14.00
C VAL A 90 -14.66 -3.45 14.45
N LEU A 91 -13.95 -2.43 14.00
CA LEU A 91 -14.13 -1.04 14.46
C LEU A 91 -15.19 -0.25 13.68
N GLY A 92 -15.43 -0.63 12.42
CA GLY A 92 -16.37 0.04 11.54
C GLY A 92 -17.53 -0.83 11.06
N GLY A 93 -17.59 -2.10 11.50
CA GLY A 93 -18.57 -3.06 11.00
C GLY A 93 -18.29 -3.49 9.55
N PRO A 94 -19.06 -4.47 9.03
CA PRO A 94 -18.93 -4.95 7.64
C PRO A 94 -19.07 -3.87 6.58
N GLY A 95 -19.86 -2.83 6.85
CA GLY A 95 -20.03 -1.67 5.94
C GLY A 95 -18.74 -0.90 5.66
N ALA A 96 -17.71 -1.02 6.52
CA ALA A 96 -16.40 -0.41 6.29
C ALA A 96 -15.73 -0.94 5.01
N ILE A 97 -16.00 -2.18 4.61
CA ILE A 97 -15.49 -2.77 3.36
C ILE A 97 -15.99 -2.00 2.13
N PHE A 98 -17.25 -1.58 2.11
CA PHE A 98 -17.79 -0.74 1.03
C PHE A 98 -17.01 0.58 0.91
N TRP A 99 -16.75 1.25 2.02
CA TRP A 99 -16.01 2.52 2.02
C TRP A 99 -14.54 2.34 1.67
N MET A 100 -13.96 1.19 1.99
CA MET A 100 -12.64 0.78 1.53
C MET A 100 -12.61 0.65 0.00
N TRP A 101 -13.60 -0.01 -0.62
CA TRP A 101 -13.71 -0.10 -2.08
C TRP A 101 -13.89 1.26 -2.73
N LEU A 102 -14.79 2.08 -2.19
CA LEU A 102 -15.05 3.41 -2.74
C LEU A 102 -13.80 4.30 -2.69
N SER A 103 -13.07 4.30 -1.58
CA SER A 103 -11.81 5.02 -1.44
C SER A 103 -10.75 4.51 -2.42
N ALA A 104 -10.68 3.21 -2.64
CA ALA A 104 -9.75 2.60 -3.59
C ALA A 104 -10.05 3.00 -5.05
N ILE A 105 -11.31 3.02 -5.46
CA ILE A 105 -11.72 3.46 -6.80
C ILE A 105 -11.22 4.88 -7.08
N PHE A 106 -11.40 5.81 -6.15
CA PHE A 106 -10.87 7.17 -6.29
C PHE A 106 -9.36 7.21 -6.09
N GLY A 107 -8.82 6.37 -5.22
CA GLY A 107 -7.40 6.19 -4.97
C GLY A 107 -6.60 5.76 -6.22
N MET A 108 -7.23 5.03 -7.16
CA MET A 108 -6.58 4.70 -8.44
C MET A 108 -6.17 5.94 -9.23
N ALA A 109 -7.02 6.98 -9.27
CA ALA A 109 -6.68 8.24 -9.94
C ALA A 109 -5.59 9.01 -9.20
N THR A 110 -5.59 8.95 -7.86
CA THR A 110 -4.53 9.51 -7.02
C THR A 110 -3.20 8.82 -7.30
N LYS A 111 -3.16 7.50 -7.27
CA LYS A 111 -1.96 6.69 -7.54
C LYS A 111 -1.41 6.92 -8.95
N TYR A 112 -2.30 7.07 -9.94
CA TYR A 112 -1.91 7.48 -11.29
C TYR A 112 -1.18 8.83 -11.28
N ALA A 113 -1.75 9.83 -10.63
CA ALA A 113 -1.20 11.18 -10.57
C ALA A 113 0.15 11.22 -9.84
N GLU A 114 0.28 10.51 -8.72
CA GLU A 114 1.52 10.35 -7.96
C GLU A 114 2.65 9.82 -8.84
N ALA A 115 2.40 8.74 -9.57
CA ALA A 115 3.41 8.12 -10.44
C ALA A 115 3.76 8.99 -11.64
N VAL A 116 2.78 9.69 -12.25
CA VAL A 116 3.04 10.67 -13.32
C VAL A 116 4.01 11.74 -12.84
N LEU A 117 3.73 12.35 -11.68
CA LEU A 117 4.59 13.41 -11.13
C LEU A 117 5.97 12.89 -10.72
N ALA A 118 6.02 11.70 -10.13
CA ALA A 118 7.29 11.08 -9.72
C ALA A 118 8.22 10.85 -10.92
N VAL A 119 7.70 10.34 -12.03
CA VAL A 119 8.49 10.16 -13.26
C VAL A 119 8.82 11.50 -13.93
N LYS A 120 7.89 12.46 -13.94
CA LYS A 120 8.08 13.78 -14.57
C LYS A 120 9.20 14.58 -13.92
N TYR A 121 9.31 14.53 -12.58
CA TYR A 121 10.25 15.34 -11.81
C TYR A 121 11.43 14.55 -11.22
N ARG A 122 11.58 13.28 -11.61
CA ARG A 122 12.71 12.45 -11.17
C ARG A 122 14.04 13.02 -11.59
N VAL A 123 15.07 12.66 -10.85
CA VAL A 123 16.46 13.05 -11.08
C VAL A 123 17.31 11.79 -11.22
N GLN A 124 18.46 11.95 -11.82
CA GLN A 124 19.51 10.94 -11.83
C GLN A 124 20.52 11.30 -10.75
N ASP A 125 20.86 10.36 -9.89
CA ASP A 125 21.87 10.55 -8.85
C ASP A 125 23.30 10.40 -9.39
N GLU A 126 24.29 10.50 -8.50
CA GLU A 126 25.72 10.46 -8.83
C GLU A 126 26.13 9.13 -9.50
N ASP A 127 25.43 8.04 -9.23
CA ASP A 127 25.69 6.70 -9.80
C ASP A 127 24.83 6.40 -11.03
N GLY A 128 24.04 7.37 -11.47
CA GLY A 128 23.15 7.22 -12.62
C GLY A 128 21.81 6.57 -12.30
N GLU A 129 21.50 6.26 -11.04
CA GLU A 129 20.19 5.71 -10.61
C GLU A 129 19.12 6.80 -10.54
N MET A 130 17.87 6.41 -10.82
CA MET A 130 16.74 7.32 -10.74
C MET A 130 16.27 7.52 -9.30
N SER A 131 16.02 8.78 -8.95
CA SER A 131 15.44 9.19 -7.68
C SER A 131 14.26 10.12 -7.94
N GLY A 132 13.12 9.84 -7.36
CA GLY A 132 11.90 10.63 -7.52
C GLY A 132 10.91 10.36 -6.39
N GLY A 133 9.74 10.94 -6.50
CA GLY A 133 8.70 10.87 -5.49
C GLY A 133 8.27 12.26 -5.02
N PRO A 134 7.42 12.36 -3.97
CA PRO A 134 6.87 13.63 -3.50
C PRO A 134 7.92 14.69 -3.20
N MET A 135 9.03 14.33 -2.53
CA MET A 135 10.09 15.28 -2.20
C MET A 135 10.61 16.02 -3.45
N TYR A 136 10.73 15.33 -4.58
CA TYR A 136 11.24 15.93 -5.81
C TYR A 136 10.20 16.75 -6.57
N TYR A 137 8.94 16.29 -6.66
CA TYR A 137 7.94 17.10 -7.34
C TYR A 137 7.43 18.28 -6.51
N LEU A 138 7.50 18.20 -5.18
CA LEU A 138 7.27 19.35 -4.31
C LEU A 138 8.36 20.41 -4.48
N GLU A 139 9.62 20.00 -4.50
CA GLU A 139 10.76 20.93 -4.68
C GLU A 139 10.82 21.48 -6.11
N ARG A 140 10.78 20.62 -7.14
CA ARG A 140 11.02 21.00 -8.53
C ARG A 140 9.78 21.45 -9.27
N GLY A 141 8.65 20.81 -9.00
CA GLY A 141 7.37 21.10 -9.63
C GLY A 141 6.66 22.27 -8.98
N LEU A 142 6.43 22.17 -7.67
CA LEU A 142 5.71 23.19 -6.89
C LEU A 142 6.62 24.32 -6.38
N LYS A 143 7.95 24.15 -6.46
CA LYS A 143 8.97 25.10 -5.96
C LYS A 143 8.89 25.31 -4.42
N GLN A 144 8.42 24.28 -3.70
CA GLN A 144 8.27 24.30 -2.24
C GLN A 144 9.17 23.24 -1.60
N LYS A 145 10.48 23.55 -1.52
CA LYS A 145 11.49 22.63 -0.96
C LYS A 145 11.18 22.17 0.46
N TRP A 146 10.65 23.07 1.30
CA TRP A 146 10.31 22.77 2.69
C TRP A 146 9.26 21.65 2.82
N LEU A 147 8.26 21.62 1.91
CA LEU A 147 7.30 20.51 1.85
C LEU A 147 7.97 19.19 1.45
N GLY A 148 8.93 19.25 0.52
CA GLY A 148 9.72 18.09 0.14
C GLY A 148 10.55 17.54 1.30
N VAL A 149 11.16 18.42 2.11
CA VAL A 149 11.91 18.04 3.32
C VAL A 149 10.98 17.43 4.37
N LEU A 150 9.79 18.01 4.62
CA LEU A 150 8.82 17.44 5.55
C LEU A 150 8.35 16.05 5.11
N PHE A 151 8.00 15.90 3.84
CA PHE A 151 7.64 14.57 3.30
C PHE A 151 8.75 13.54 3.53
N ALA A 152 9.98 13.90 3.15
CA ALA A 152 11.12 12.99 3.26
C ALA A 152 11.45 12.64 4.72
N LEU A 153 11.30 13.59 5.65
CA LEU A 153 11.49 13.35 7.08
C LEU A 153 10.46 12.34 7.61
N PHE A 154 9.17 12.59 7.36
CA PHE A 154 8.12 11.68 7.80
C PHE A 154 8.23 10.31 7.13
N GLY A 155 8.52 10.24 5.83
CA GLY A 155 8.69 9.00 5.10
C GLY A 155 9.90 8.17 5.56
N ALA A 156 11.04 8.80 5.84
CA ALA A 156 12.23 8.13 6.34
C ALA A 156 11.99 7.51 7.72
N ILE A 157 11.23 8.17 8.59
CA ILE A 157 10.88 7.69 9.94
C ILE A 157 9.78 6.62 9.85
N ALA A 158 8.71 6.87 9.09
CA ALA A 158 7.60 5.93 8.93
C ALA A 158 8.06 4.57 8.43
N ALA A 159 9.09 4.53 7.59
CA ALA A 159 9.65 3.29 7.06
C ALA A 159 10.17 2.34 8.16
N PHE A 160 10.76 2.85 9.23
CA PHE A 160 11.19 2.02 10.37
C PHE A 160 10.02 1.45 11.16
N GLY A 161 8.93 2.17 11.26
CA GLY A 161 7.75 1.74 11.99
C GLY A 161 6.86 0.85 11.14
N ILE A 162 6.00 1.48 10.31
CA ILE A 162 4.94 0.79 9.56
C ILE A 162 5.49 -0.17 8.49
N GLY A 163 6.60 0.19 7.87
CA GLY A 163 7.25 -0.59 6.82
C GLY A 163 8.21 -1.66 7.34
N ASN A 164 8.50 -1.72 8.63
CA ASN A 164 9.52 -2.61 9.21
C ASN A 164 9.06 -3.26 10.51
N MET A 165 9.16 -2.54 11.65
CA MET A 165 8.97 -3.11 12.99
C MET A 165 7.55 -3.66 13.17
N VAL A 166 6.53 -2.98 12.68
CA VAL A 166 5.14 -3.43 12.71
C VAL A 166 4.97 -4.72 11.91
N GLN A 167 5.59 -4.83 10.75
CA GLN A 167 5.53 -6.01 9.89
C GLN A 167 6.23 -7.21 10.55
N SER A 168 7.46 -7.00 11.02
CA SER A 168 8.25 -8.06 11.65
C SER A 168 7.64 -8.55 12.96
N ASN A 169 7.03 -7.66 13.75
CA ASN A 169 6.27 -8.02 14.95
C ASN A 169 5.07 -8.91 14.60
N SER A 170 4.22 -8.45 13.66
CA SER A 170 3.03 -9.20 13.27
C SER A 170 3.36 -10.61 12.76
N VAL A 171 4.45 -10.77 12.01
CA VAL A 171 4.92 -12.10 11.58
C VAL A 171 5.35 -12.93 12.76
N SER A 172 6.16 -12.36 13.66
CA SER A 172 6.72 -13.08 14.81
C SER A 172 5.63 -13.56 15.76
N ASP A 173 4.62 -12.74 16.00
CA ASP A 173 3.48 -13.09 16.85
C ASP A 173 2.65 -14.21 16.23
N VAL A 174 2.23 -14.08 14.97
CA VAL A 174 1.42 -15.11 14.30
C VAL A 174 2.16 -16.43 14.12
N VAL A 175 3.48 -16.39 13.85
CA VAL A 175 4.31 -17.60 13.77
C VAL A 175 4.46 -18.27 15.14
N ASN A 176 4.56 -17.48 16.21
CA ASN A 176 4.58 -18.01 17.58
C ASN A 176 3.24 -18.65 17.93
N ASP A 177 2.11 -18.00 17.63
CA ASP A 177 0.78 -18.48 17.93
C ASP A 177 0.43 -19.76 17.15
N THR A 178 0.81 -19.84 15.87
CA THR A 178 0.45 -20.95 14.99
C THR A 178 1.40 -22.14 15.13
N PHE A 179 2.71 -21.89 15.26
CA PHE A 179 3.74 -22.93 15.20
C PHE A 179 4.57 -23.08 16.51
N ALA A 180 4.25 -22.30 17.55
CA ALA A 180 5.00 -22.23 18.80
C ALA A 180 6.51 -21.94 18.61
N VAL A 181 6.89 -21.23 17.53
CA VAL A 181 8.27 -20.82 17.28
C VAL A 181 8.54 -19.52 18.03
N PRO A 182 9.60 -19.48 18.89
CA PRO A 182 9.95 -18.26 19.61
C PRO A 182 10.19 -17.07 18.68
N THR A 183 9.67 -15.89 19.05
CA THR A 183 9.69 -14.67 18.22
C THR A 183 11.10 -14.27 17.75
N TRP A 184 12.12 -14.49 18.57
CA TRP A 184 13.51 -14.19 18.21
C TRP A 184 14.05 -15.05 17.05
N ILE A 185 13.58 -16.32 16.91
CA ILE A 185 13.97 -17.19 15.78
C ILE A 185 13.41 -16.64 14.48
N THR A 186 12.12 -16.29 14.50
CA THR A 186 11.46 -15.62 13.37
C THR A 186 12.17 -14.30 13.04
N GLY A 187 12.52 -13.51 14.06
CA GLY A 187 13.26 -12.26 13.91
C GLY A 187 14.61 -12.44 13.23
N VAL A 188 15.40 -13.45 13.61
CA VAL A 188 16.68 -13.76 12.96
C VAL A 188 16.47 -14.15 11.49
N ALA A 189 15.49 -15.00 11.20
CA ALA A 189 15.20 -15.42 9.82
C ALA A 189 14.79 -14.23 8.93
N LEU A 190 13.87 -13.37 9.41
CA LEU A 190 13.46 -12.15 8.72
C LEU A 190 14.62 -11.16 8.53
N THR A 191 15.46 -11.00 9.54
CA THR A 191 16.63 -10.09 9.49
C THR A 191 17.61 -10.55 8.41
N ILE A 192 17.96 -11.84 8.37
CA ILE A 192 18.85 -12.41 7.35
C ILE A 192 18.25 -12.26 5.96
N PHE A 193 16.97 -12.63 5.80
CA PHE A 193 16.27 -12.50 4.51
C PHE A 193 16.26 -11.04 4.01
N THR A 194 15.90 -10.11 4.89
CA THR A 194 15.87 -8.68 4.57
C THR A 194 17.26 -8.19 4.17
N ALA A 195 18.31 -8.50 4.94
CA ALA A 195 19.68 -8.10 4.66
C ALA A 195 20.15 -8.57 3.27
N LEU A 196 19.90 -9.85 2.94
CA LEU A 196 20.29 -10.42 1.65
C LEU A 196 19.65 -9.69 0.45
N VAL A 197 18.43 -9.21 0.62
CA VAL A 197 17.71 -8.54 -0.47
C VAL A 197 18.07 -7.06 -0.59
N ILE A 198 18.04 -6.31 0.54
CA ILE A 198 18.14 -4.85 0.50
C ILE A 198 19.57 -4.33 0.28
N LEU A 199 20.58 -5.12 0.64
CA LEU A 199 21.98 -4.72 0.41
C LEU A 199 22.31 -4.59 -1.08
N GLY A 200 21.60 -5.30 -1.97
CA GLY A 200 21.73 -5.20 -3.42
C GLY A 200 21.00 -4.00 -4.07
N GLY A 201 20.31 -3.15 -3.28
CA GLY A 201 19.60 -1.97 -3.76
C GLY A 201 18.40 -2.27 -4.66
N ILE A 202 17.93 -1.26 -5.41
CA ILE A 202 16.67 -1.34 -6.16
C ILE A 202 16.63 -2.47 -7.21
N LYS A 203 17.77 -2.81 -7.82
CA LYS A 203 17.85 -3.89 -8.80
C LYS A 203 17.62 -5.27 -8.16
N SER A 204 18.18 -5.49 -6.98
CA SER A 204 17.96 -6.71 -6.19
C SER A 204 16.51 -6.77 -5.71
N ILE A 205 16.01 -5.69 -5.12
CA ILE A 205 14.63 -5.55 -4.66
C ILE A 205 13.67 -5.84 -5.82
N GLY A 206 13.82 -5.16 -6.96
CA GLY A 206 12.94 -5.38 -8.12
C GLY A 206 12.98 -6.80 -8.68
N LYS A 207 14.14 -7.47 -8.65
CA LYS A 207 14.27 -8.87 -9.07
C LYS A 207 13.55 -9.82 -8.11
N VAL A 208 13.74 -9.66 -6.80
CA VAL A 208 13.09 -10.52 -5.79
C VAL A 208 11.59 -10.30 -5.78
N THR A 209 11.13 -9.04 -5.74
CA THR A 209 9.70 -8.73 -5.69
C THR A 209 8.96 -9.16 -6.94
N SER A 210 9.61 -9.14 -8.11
CA SER A 210 9.00 -9.60 -9.38
C SER A 210 8.65 -11.10 -9.42
N ILE A 211 9.23 -11.90 -8.53
CA ILE A 211 8.92 -13.33 -8.37
C ILE A 211 8.04 -13.53 -7.14
N PHE A 212 8.42 -12.90 -6.03
CA PHE A 212 7.81 -13.11 -4.73
C PHE A 212 6.36 -12.59 -4.67
N VAL A 213 6.11 -11.39 -5.19
CA VAL A 213 4.79 -10.75 -5.13
C VAL A 213 3.71 -11.50 -5.94
N PRO A 214 3.94 -11.90 -7.20
CA PRO A 214 2.96 -12.71 -7.92
C PRO A 214 2.65 -14.04 -7.23
N PHE A 215 3.69 -14.69 -6.66
CA PHE A 215 3.51 -15.94 -5.93
C PHE A 215 2.66 -15.75 -4.66
N MET A 216 2.99 -14.78 -3.82
CA MET A 216 2.23 -14.52 -2.58
C MET A 216 0.79 -14.10 -2.86
N ALA A 217 0.57 -13.25 -3.88
CA ALA A 217 -0.77 -12.83 -4.26
C ALA A 217 -1.59 -14.02 -4.78
N ALA A 218 -1.02 -14.84 -5.67
CA ALA A 218 -1.70 -16.03 -6.18
C ALA A 218 -2.02 -17.02 -5.05
N PHE A 219 -1.09 -17.26 -4.13
CA PHE A 219 -1.28 -18.14 -2.98
C PHE A 219 -2.48 -17.70 -2.14
N TYR A 220 -2.52 -16.43 -1.72
CA TYR A 220 -3.58 -15.90 -0.87
C TYR A 220 -4.92 -15.83 -1.60
N LEU A 221 -4.91 -15.39 -2.86
CA LEU A 221 -6.13 -15.35 -3.69
C LEU A 221 -6.73 -16.74 -3.90
N LEU A 222 -5.91 -17.75 -4.16
CA LEU A 222 -6.38 -19.13 -4.32
C LEU A 222 -7.01 -19.66 -3.03
N ALA A 223 -6.39 -19.41 -1.86
CA ALA A 223 -6.94 -19.80 -0.56
C ALA A 223 -8.34 -19.19 -0.34
N GLY A 224 -8.48 -17.87 -0.52
CA GLY A 224 -9.76 -17.21 -0.35
C GLY A 224 -10.80 -17.57 -1.39
N LEU A 225 -10.40 -17.77 -2.66
CA LEU A 225 -11.32 -18.25 -3.70
C LEU A 225 -11.83 -19.66 -3.42
N ILE A 226 -11.00 -20.55 -2.86
CA ILE A 226 -11.45 -21.88 -2.42
C ILE A 226 -12.52 -21.75 -1.37
N VAL A 227 -12.34 -20.90 -0.34
CA VAL A 227 -13.35 -20.62 0.68
C VAL A 227 -14.65 -20.15 0.05
N MET A 228 -14.60 -19.17 -0.85
CA MET A 228 -15.80 -18.60 -1.49
C MET A 228 -16.50 -19.59 -2.41
N ILE A 229 -15.77 -20.44 -3.15
CA ILE A 229 -16.37 -21.44 -4.05
C ILE A 229 -17.01 -22.56 -3.25
N MET A 230 -16.36 -23.03 -2.18
CA MET A 230 -16.91 -24.08 -1.32
C MET A 230 -18.15 -23.64 -0.54
N ASN A 231 -18.30 -22.34 -0.30
CA ASN A 231 -19.41 -21.73 0.46
C ASN A 231 -20.10 -20.65 -0.37
N PHE A 232 -20.35 -20.95 -1.66
CA PHE A 232 -20.88 -19.97 -2.61
C PHE A 232 -22.25 -19.40 -2.22
N ASP A 233 -23.06 -20.17 -1.52
CA ASP A 233 -24.35 -19.77 -0.98
C ASP A 233 -24.28 -18.62 0.05
N LEU A 234 -23.17 -18.48 0.78
CA LEU A 234 -22.92 -17.39 1.73
C LEU A 234 -22.42 -16.10 1.07
N VAL A 235 -21.84 -16.18 -0.11
CA VAL A 235 -21.25 -15.01 -0.79
C VAL A 235 -22.29 -13.89 -1.05
N PRO A 236 -23.50 -14.16 -1.61
CA PRO A 236 -24.49 -13.12 -1.82
C PRO A 236 -24.96 -12.44 -0.53
N SER A 237 -25.12 -13.21 0.56
CA SER A 237 -25.53 -12.67 1.87
C SER A 237 -24.44 -11.79 2.47
N ALA A 238 -23.17 -12.15 2.33
CA ALA A 238 -22.03 -11.31 2.76
C ALA A 238 -22.01 -9.97 2.04
N PHE A 239 -22.17 -9.97 0.72
CA PHE A 239 -22.29 -8.71 -0.04
C PHE A 239 -23.53 -7.90 0.39
N ALA A 240 -24.68 -8.52 0.57
CA ALA A 240 -25.87 -7.84 1.04
C ALA A 240 -25.64 -7.19 2.42
N THR A 241 -24.96 -7.87 3.35
CA THR A 241 -24.56 -7.34 4.66
C THR A 241 -23.63 -6.14 4.51
N ILE A 242 -22.58 -6.24 3.68
CA ILE A 242 -21.64 -5.14 3.43
C ILE A 242 -22.38 -3.90 2.91
N PHE A 243 -23.24 -4.05 1.90
CA PHE A 243 -23.96 -2.91 1.31
C PHE A 243 -25.02 -2.34 2.25
N SER A 244 -25.79 -3.17 2.95
CA SER A 244 -26.83 -2.70 3.87
C SER A 244 -26.26 -1.96 5.07
N LEU A 245 -25.15 -2.44 5.64
CA LEU A 245 -24.50 -1.81 6.80
C LEU A 245 -23.62 -0.61 6.42
N ALA A 246 -23.28 -0.45 5.15
CA ALA A 246 -22.55 0.76 4.68
C ALA A 246 -23.40 2.05 4.80
N PHE A 247 -24.76 1.93 4.74
CA PHE A 247 -25.70 3.06 4.70
C PHE A 247 -26.88 2.88 5.67
N GLY A 248 -26.85 1.87 6.54
CA GLY A 248 -27.99 1.47 7.37
C GLY A 248 -28.55 2.58 8.26
N ASN A 249 -29.88 2.59 8.46
CA ASN A 249 -30.57 3.58 9.29
C ASN A 249 -30.08 3.59 10.77
N GLU A 250 -29.64 2.45 11.28
CA GLU A 250 -29.04 2.32 12.61
C GLU A 250 -27.68 3.05 12.70
N ALA A 251 -26.89 3.03 11.62
CA ALA A 251 -25.65 3.77 11.50
C ALA A 251 -25.87 5.29 11.49
N ILE A 252 -26.95 5.74 10.85
CA ILE A 252 -27.32 7.17 10.76
C ILE A 252 -27.85 7.66 12.11
N ALA A 253 -28.72 6.91 12.76
CA ALA A 253 -29.37 7.30 14.01
C ALA A 253 -28.40 7.35 15.21
N GLY A 254 -27.33 6.52 15.20
CA GLY A 254 -26.35 6.45 16.30
C GLY A 254 -25.08 7.28 16.13
N GLY A 255 -24.93 8.04 15.04
CA GLY A 255 -23.66 8.74 14.73
C GLY A 255 -22.51 7.79 14.31
N VAL A 256 -22.80 6.51 14.14
CA VAL A 256 -21.82 5.45 13.84
C VAL A 256 -21.34 5.50 12.39
N ILE A 257 -22.11 6.11 11.48
CA ILE A 257 -21.75 6.21 10.06
C ILE A 257 -20.37 6.87 9.86
N GLY A 258 -20.03 7.84 10.70
CA GLY A 258 -18.71 8.48 10.67
C GLY A 258 -17.57 7.52 10.99
N ALA A 259 -17.77 6.57 11.90
CA ALA A 259 -16.81 5.53 12.23
C ALA A 259 -16.65 4.53 11.08
N ILE A 260 -17.77 4.07 10.47
CA ILE A 260 -17.78 3.15 9.32
C ILE A 260 -16.95 3.73 8.17
N ILE A 261 -17.23 5.00 7.79
CA ILE A 261 -16.48 5.71 6.74
C ILE A 261 -15.02 5.87 7.14
N ARG A 262 -14.76 6.34 8.36
CA ARG A 262 -13.40 6.59 8.87
C ARG A 262 -12.55 5.34 8.80
N TYR A 263 -13.01 4.25 9.37
CA TYR A 263 -12.22 3.00 9.40
C TYR A 263 -12.11 2.35 8.03
N GLY A 264 -13.16 2.38 7.22
CA GLY A 264 -13.11 1.88 5.84
C GLY A 264 -12.09 2.64 4.98
N VAL A 265 -12.15 3.97 4.98
CA VAL A 265 -11.21 4.81 4.21
C VAL A 265 -9.79 4.72 4.78
N ALA A 266 -9.61 4.87 6.11
CA ALA A 266 -8.29 4.88 6.71
C ALA A 266 -7.55 3.54 6.50
N ARG A 267 -8.23 2.40 6.71
CA ARG A 267 -7.62 1.07 6.49
C ARG A 267 -7.45 0.73 5.02
N GLY A 268 -8.34 1.21 4.14
CA GLY A 268 -8.16 1.12 2.68
C GLY A 268 -6.92 1.86 2.21
N VAL A 269 -6.75 3.12 2.62
CA VAL A 269 -5.57 3.94 2.30
C VAL A 269 -4.30 3.38 2.94
N PHE A 270 -4.39 2.85 4.16
CA PHE A 270 -3.27 2.17 4.82
C PHE A 270 -2.78 0.97 4.01
N SER A 271 -3.68 0.20 3.40
CA SER A 271 -3.33 -0.94 2.56
C SER A 271 -2.74 -0.50 1.22
N ASN A 272 -3.47 0.30 0.43
CA ASN A 272 -3.08 0.64 -0.94
C ASN A 272 -2.14 1.85 -1.07
N GLU A 273 -1.93 2.60 0.00
CA GLU A 273 -1.07 3.80 0.07
C GLU A 273 -1.43 4.91 -0.93
N ALA A 274 -2.65 4.97 -1.46
CA ALA A 274 -3.05 6.01 -2.40
C ALA A 274 -3.20 7.37 -1.71
N GLY A 275 -2.38 8.33 -2.08
CA GLY A 275 -2.34 9.65 -1.46
C GLY A 275 -1.31 9.79 -0.33
N LEU A 276 -0.66 8.71 0.08
CA LEU A 276 0.44 8.77 1.06
C LEU A 276 1.76 9.24 0.45
N GLY A 277 1.98 8.99 -0.85
CA GLY A 277 3.19 9.43 -1.56
C GLY A 277 4.37 8.47 -1.48
N SER A 278 4.24 7.30 -0.86
CA SER A 278 5.28 6.28 -0.73
C SER A 278 5.55 5.55 -2.04
N ALA A 279 4.55 4.92 -2.64
CA ALA A 279 4.67 4.12 -3.85
C ALA A 279 5.24 4.85 -5.09
N PRO A 280 5.00 6.16 -5.33
CA PRO A 280 5.61 6.88 -6.44
C PRO A 280 7.14 6.90 -6.40
N ILE A 281 7.77 6.64 -5.25
CA ILE A 281 9.23 6.51 -5.12
C ILE A 281 9.73 5.32 -5.95
N ALA A 282 9.04 4.17 -5.91
CA ALA A 282 9.35 3.03 -6.78
C ALA A 282 8.99 3.30 -8.25
N ALA A 283 7.90 4.02 -8.51
CA ALA A 283 7.49 4.38 -9.86
C ALA A 283 8.53 5.24 -10.59
N ALA A 284 9.25 6.10 -9.87
CA ALA A 284 10.31 6.93 -10.43
C ALA A 284 11.50 6.13 -11.00
N ALA A 285 11.75 4.92 -10.47
CA ALA A 285 12.83 4.04 -10.93
C ALA A 285 12.48 3.28 -12.23
N ALA A 286 11.23 3.31 -12.68
CA ALA A 286 10.79 2.55 -13.84
C ALA A 286 11.40 3.06 -15.16
N LYS A 287 11.80 2.14 -16.03
CA LYS A 287 12.15 2.43 -17.42
C LYS A 287 10.89 2.80 -18.18
N THR A 288 10.77 4.04 -18.59
CA THR A 288 9.58 4.53 -19.30
C THR A 288 9.92 5.72 -20.18
N ASP A 289 9.28 5.76 -21.34
CA ASP A 289 9.36 6.85 -22.32
C ASP A 289 8.43 8.02 -21.94
N MET A 290 7.36 7.74 -21.22
CA MET A 290 6.33 8.72 -20.87
C MET A 290 5.84 8.58 -19.42
N PRO A 291 5.72 9.69 -18.67
CA PRO A 291 5.17 9.67 -17.31
C PRO A 291 3.79 9.00 -17.21
N GLY A 292 2.91 9.25 -18.18
CA GLY A 292 1.57 8.68 -18.22
C GLY A 292 1.54 7.15 -18.33
N ARG A 293 2.53 6.52 -18.98
CA ARG A 293 2.62 5.04 -19.03
C ARG A 293 2.85 4.45 -17.64
N GLN A 294 3.81 4.99 -16.91
CA GLN A 294 4.06 4.52 -15.54
C GLN A 294 2.89 4.85 -14.60
N GLY A 295 2.22 5.98 -14.80
CA GLY A 295 0.97 6.29 -14.10
C GLY A 295 -0.09 5.20 -14.28
N LEU A 296 -0.31 4.75 -15.52
CA LEU A 296 -1.23 3.67 -15.83
C LEU A 296 -0.83 2.35 -15.17
N VAL A 297 0.45 1.99 -15.19
CA VAL A 297 0.95 0.80 -14.50
C VAL A 297 0.72 0.91 -12.99
N SER A 298 1.05 2.04 -12.38
CA SER A 298 0.97 2.23 -10.93
C SER A 298 -0.47 2.21 -10.41
N MET A 299 -1.47 2.69 -11.17
CA MET A 299 -2.86 2.63 -10.70
C MET A 299 -3.41 1.20 -10.58
N THR A 300 -2.83 0.21 -11.30
CA THR A 300 -3.26 -1.19 -11.19
C THR A 300 -2.93 -1.81 -9.83
N GLN A 301 -1.97 -1.24 -9.12
CA GLN A 301 -1.63 -1.64 -7.76
C GLN A 301 -2.85 -1.55 -6.83
N VAL A 302 -3.59 -0.41 -6.83
CA VAL A 302 -4.76 -0.21 -5.96
C VAL A 302 -5.89 -1.18 -6.32
N LEU A 303 -6.06 -1.48 -7.62
CA LEU A 303 -7.02 -2.48 -8.08
C LEU A 303 -6.71 -3.86 -7.49
N ILE A 304 -5.45 -4.30 -7.58
CA ILE A 304 -5.05 -5.63 -7.12
C ILE A 304 -5.05 -5.69 -5.59
N ASP A 305 -4.46 -4.71 -4.92
CA ASP A 305 -4.33 -4.67 -3.46
C ASP A 305 -5.69 -4.63 -2.78
N THR A 306 -6.51 -3.63 -3.10
CA THR A 306 -7.71 -3.35 -2.30
C THR A 306 -8.97 -3.95 -2.92
N LEU A 307 -9.20 -3.74 -4.24
CA LEU A 307 -10.42 -4.25 -4.87
C LEU A 307 -10.40 -5.77 -5.09
N ILE A 308 -9.22 -6.41 -5.00
CA ILE A 308 -9.12 -7.87 -5.11
C ILE A 308 -8.68 -8.48 -3.77
N ILE A 309 -7.46 -8.23 -3.28
CA ILE A 309 -6.91 -8.94 -2.11
C ILE A 309 -7.66 -8.59 -0.83
N CYS A 310 -7.88 -7.29 -0.52
CA CYS A 310 -8.66 -6.92 0.67
C CYS A 310 -10.11 -7.40 0.60
N SER A 311 -10.69 -7.48 -0.62
CA SER A 311 -12.06 -8.01 -0.80
C SER A 311 -12.16 -9.47 -0.42
N ILE A 312 -11.17 -10.29 -0.79
CA ILE A 312 -11.09 -11.70 -0.39
C ILE A 312 -11.12 -11.82 1.14
N THR A 313 -10.23 -11.08 1.83
CA THR A 313 -10.19 -11.08 3.30
C THR A 313 -11.51 -10.61 3.90
N GLY A 314 -12.01 -9.47 3.45
CA GLY A 314 -13.21 -8.85 4.01
C GLY A 314 -14.47 -9.70 3.81
N VAL A 315 -14.67 -10.24 2.61
CA VAL A 315 -15.83 -11.11 2.33
C VAL A 315 -15.74 -12.40 3.14
N THR A 316 -14.55 -13.02 3.26
CA THR A 316 -14.35 -14.22 4.09
C THR A 316 -14.70 -13.96 5.55
N ILE A 317 -14.25 -12.81 6.12
CA ILE A 317 -14.59 -12.43 7.51
C ILE A 317 -16.10 -12.23 7.69
N VAL A 318 -16.75 -11.56 6.74
CA VAL A 318 -18.20 -11.31 6.82
C VAL A 318 -18.99 -12.60 6.66
N MET A 319 -18.58 -13.52 5.79
CA MET A 319 -19.18 -14.86 5.64
C MET A 319 -19.09 -15.69 6.93
N ALA A 320 -17.98 -15.59 7.68
CA ALA A 320 -17.76 -16.33 8.91
C ALA A 320 -18.61 -15.78 10.08
N GLY A 321 -18.92 -14.47 10.09
CA GLY A 321 -19.72 -13.83 11.14
C GLY A 321 -19.02 -13.64 12.50
N LEU A 322 -17.77 -14.09 12.66
CA LEU A 322 -17.05 -14.12 13.95
C LEU A 322 -16.65 -12.72 14.48
N TYR A 323 -16.85 -11.67 13.70
CA TYR A 323 -16.58 -10.27 14.11
C TYR A 323 -17.60 -9.74 15.12
N GLU A 324 -18.75 -10.40 15.30
CA GLU A 324 -19.84 -9.99 16.21
C GLU A 324 -19.49 -10.27 17.68
N ASP A 325 -18.69 -11.28 17.98
CA ASP A 325 -18.35 -11.71 19.33
C ASP A 325 -17.39 -10.76 20.07
N GLY A 326 -16.71 -9.85 19.35
CA GLY A 326 -15.86 -8.79 19.93
C GLY A 326 -14.52 -9.25 20.52
N ASP A 327 -14.32 -10.55 20.76
CA ASP A 327 -13.12 -11.11 21.38
C ASP A 327 -11.95 -11.24 20.41
N LEU A 328 -12.24 -11.43 19.11
CA LEU A 328 -11.24 -11.60 18.05
C LEU A 328 -10.94 -10.29 17.34
N GLN A 329 -9.66 -9.97 17.19
CA GLN A 329 -9.21 -8.75 16.53
C GLN A 329 -8.05 -9.00 15.54
N GLY A 330 -7.89 -8.11 14.54
CA GLY A 330 -6.76 -8.12 13.63
C GLY A 330 -6.51 -9.46 12.96
N GLY A 331 -5.28 -9.97 13.02
CA GLY A 331 -4.90 -11.24 12.40
C GLY A 331 -5.60 -12.46 12.97
N ALA A 332 -5.93 -12.47 14.26
CA ALA A 332 -6.64 -13.56 14.91
C ALA A 332 -8.05 -13.74 14.35
N LEU A 333 -8.78 -12.64 14.08
CA LEU A 333 -10.10 -12.71 13.44
C LEU A 333 -10.00 -13.28 12.01
N THR A 334 -9.03 -12.86 11.23
CA THR A 334 -8.83 -13.40 9.86
C THR A 334 -8.49 -14.89 9.94
N SER A 335 -7.59 -15.28 10.86
CA SER A 335 -7.19 -16.68 11.06
C SER A 335 -8.39 -17.55 11.44
N ALA A 336 -9.16 -17.14 12.43
CA ALA A 336 -10.37 -17.85 12.86
C ALA A 336 -11.44 -17.91 11.75
N SER A 337 -11.58 -16.87 10.94
CA SER A 337 -12.52 -16.87 9.81
C SER A 337 -12.13 -17.89 8.73
N PHE A 338 -10.85 -18.06 8.44
CA PHE A 338 -10.38 -19.11 7.53
C PHE A 338 -10.48 -20.50 8.17
N GLU A 339 -10.21 -20.62 9.48
CA GLU A 339 -10.38 -21.87 10.24
C GLU A 339 -11.84 -22.36 10.22
N TYR A 340 -12.80 -21.46 10.35
CA TYR A 340 -14.22 -21.77 10.28
C TYR A 340 -14.60 -22.52 9.00
N PHE A 341 -13.99 -22.19 7.86
CA PHE A 341 -14.28 -22.80 6.56
C PHE A 341 -13.34 -23.94 6.18
N LEU A 342 -12.08 -23.90 6.60
CA LEU A 342 -11.02 -24.82 6.16
C LEU A 342 -10.45 -25.70 7.28
N GLY A 343 -11.00 -25.59 8.52
CA GLY A 343 -10.46 -26.28 9.69
C GLY A 343 -9.01 -25.88 9.96
N ASP A 344 -8.21 -26.78 10.51
CA ASP A 344 -6.83 -26.55 10.96
C ASP A 344 -5.89 -25.99 9.87
N ILE A 345 -6.24 -26.13 8.58
CA ILE A 345 -5.47 -25.59 7.47
C ILE A 345 -5.63 -24.05 7.36
N GLY A 346 -6.78 -23.52 7.78
CA GLY A 346 -7.10 -22.09 7.70
C GLY A 346 -6.07 -21.19 8.37
N PRO A 347 -5.75 -21.36 9.66
CA PRO A 347 -4.72 -20.59 10.36
C PRO A 347 -3.35 -20.69 9.69
N ILE A 348 -2.96 -21.88 9.22
CA ILE A 348 -1.70 -22.10 8.53
C ILE A 348 -1.60 -21.26 7.25
N LEU A 349 -2.69 -21.25 6.43
CA LEU A 349 -2.73 -20.45 5.20
C LEU A 349 -2.64 -18.96 5.48
N VAL A 350 -3.33 -18.46 6.49
CA VAL A 350 -3.27 -17.03 6.87
C VAL A 350 -1.88 -16.67 7.40
N THR A 351 -1.27 -17.52 8.23
CA THR A 351 0.09 -17.31 8.77
C THR A 351 1.12 -17.28 7.66
N VAL A 352 1.10 -18.25 6.75
CA VAL A 352 2.00 -18.29 5.59
C VAL A 352 1.77 -17.06 4.69
N GLY A 353 0.51 -16.70 4.44
CA GLY A 353 0.16 -15.47 3.71
C GLY A 353 0.75 -14.22 4.37
N LEU A 354 0.62 -14.09 5.68
CA LEU A 354 1.15 -12.95 6.43
C LEU A 354 2.68 -12.91 6.42
N ILE A 355 3.37 -14.05 6.52
CA ILE A 355 4.82 -14.14 6.38
C ILE A 355 5.26 -13.56 5.03
N PHE A 356 4.62 -13.96 3.94
CA PHE A 356 4.93 -13.45 2.61
C PHE A 356 4.62 -11.96 2.48
N PHE A 357 3.44 -11.53 2.88
CA PHE A 357 2.99 -10.15 2.75
C PHE A 357 3.87 -9.18 3.56
N ALA A 358 4.07 -9.46 4.84
CA ALA A 358 4.86 -8.59 5.69
C ALA A 358 6.35 -8.59 5.32
N SER A 359 6.92 -9.75 4.95
CA SER A 359 8.31 -9.80 4.46
C SER A 359 8.50 -8.96 3.20
N SER A 360 7.54 -8.99 2.26
CA SER A 360 7.60 -8.15 1.07
C SER A 360 7.48 -6.66 1.39
N THR A 361 6.64 -6.31 2.37
CA THR A 361 6.46 -4.92 2.81
C THR A 361 7.74 -4.35 3.42
N ILE A 362 8.46 -5.13 4.24
CA ILE A 362 9.77 -4.75 4.78
C ILE A 362 10.74 -4.41 3.63
N ILE A 363 10.80 -5.25 2.60
CA ILE A 363 11.68 -5.03 1.45
C ILE A 363 11.29 -3.76 0.67
N GLY A 364 10.01 -3.58 0.37
CA GLY A 364 9.52 -2.43 -0.40
C GLY A 364 9.75 -1.10 0.33
N TRP A 365 9.40 -1.03 1.61
CA TRP A 365 9.57 0.16 2.44
C TRP A 365 11.03 0.51 2.74
N SER A 366 11.93 -0.47 2.74
CA SER A 366 13.37 -0.19 2.87
C SER A 366 13.86 0.77 1.79
N TYR A 367 13.38 0.59 0.55
CA TYR A 367 13.72 1.47 -0.58
C TYR A 367 13.08 2.85 -0.44
N TYR A 368 11.83 2.93 0.01
CA TYR A 368 11.16 4.22 0.19
C TYR A 368 11.86 5.08 1.24
N GLY A 369 12.14 4.49 2.40
CA GLY A 369 12.81 5.19 3.47
C GLY A 369 14.25 5.59 3.09
N GLU A 370 15.00 4.71 2.41
CA GLU A 370 16.34 5.02 1.91
C GLU A 370 16.34 6.22 0.97
N LYS A 371 15.39 6.29 0.01
CA LYS A 371 15.31 7.42 -0.92
C LYS A 371 14.88 8.72 -0.24
N CYS A 372 14.02 8.64 0.78
CA CYS A 372 13.71 9.78 1.63
C CYS A 372 14.92 10.26 2.42
N PHE A 373 15.66 9.35 3.05
CA PHE A 373 16.90 9.64 3.77
C PHE A 373 17.97 10.24 2.85
N GLN A 374 18.18 9.65 1.67
CA GLN A 374 19.10 10.16 0.66
C GLN A 374 18.79 11.61 0.26
N TYR A 375 17.49 11.95 0.11
CA TYR A 375 17.07 13.31 -0.20
C TYR A 375 17.40 14.29 0.94
N LEU A 376 17.20 13.90 2.21
CA LEU A 376 17.51 14.73 3.37
C LEU A 376 19.02 15.00 3.53
N VAL A 377 19.82 13.97 3.34
CA VAL A 377 21.28 14.06 3.51
C VAL A 377 21.96 14.67 2.26
N GLY A 378 21.31 14.58 1.10
CA GLY A 378 21.81 15.13 -0.16
C GLY A 378 22.90 14.27 -0.82
N THR A 379 23.23 13.09 -0.30
CA THR A 379 24.24 12.17 -0.85
C THR A 379 23.88 10.71 -0.57
N LYS A 380 24.30 9.81 -1.46
CA LYS A 380 24.10 8.37 -1.35
C LYS A 380 25.10 7.68 -0.40
N LYS A 381 26.18 8.34 -0.04
CA LYS A 381 27.29 7.76 0.76
C LYS A 381 26.83 7.14 2.08
N PHE A 382 25.78 7.68 2.67
CA PHE A 382 25.24 7.23 3.95
C PHE A 382 24.10 6.20 3.86
N ASN A 383 23.68 5.80 2.66
CA ASN A 383 22.60 4.84 2.48
C ASN A 383 22.89 3.50 3.15
N ILE A 384 24.16 3.07 3.17
CA ILE A 384 24.56 1.83 3.86
C ILE A 384 24.21 1.86 5.35
N PHE A 385 24.40 2.99 6.03
CA PHE A 385 24.03 3.15 7.44
C PHE A 385 22.54 3.03 7.64
N TYR A 386 21.74 3.65 6.73
CA TYR A 386 20.29 3.53 6.76
C TYR A 386 19.87 2.06 6.61
N ARG A 387 20.42 1.34 5.64
CA ARG A 387 20.14 -0.09 5.42
C ARG A 387 20.49 -0.95 6.62
N LEU A 388 21.66 -0.72 7.25
CA LEU A 388 22.08 -1.47 8.44
C LEU A 388 21.15 -1.20 9.62
N LEU A 389 20.79 0.05 9.88
CA LEU A 389 19.81 0.40 10.92
C LEU A 389 18.46 -0.23 10.63
N PHE A 390 18.03 -0.24 9.36
CA PHE A 390 16.78 -0.84 8.93
C PHE A 390 16.76 -2.36 9.17
N VAL A 391 17.87 -3.06 8.88
CA VAL A 391 18.02 -4.50 9.16
C VAL A 391 17.98 -4.79 10.67
N ILE A 392 18.66 -3.97 11.49
CA ILE A 392 18.61 -4.10 12.95
C ILE A 392 17.18 -3.89 13.48
N ALA A 393 16.45 -2.93 12.92
CA ALA A 393 15.08 -2.64 13.31
C ALA A 393 14.12 -3.83 13.06
N VAL A 394 14.38 -4.68 12.06
CA VAL A 394 13.60 -5.92 11.83
C VAL A 394 13.71 -6.85 13.05
N MET A 395 14.92 -7.05 13.55
CA MET A 395 15.14 -7.89 14.74
C MET A 395 14.50 -7.30 15.99
N VAL A 396 14.67 -6.00 16.21
CA VAL A 396 14.05 -5.29 17.34
C VAL A 396 12.52 -5.40 17.28
N GLY A 397 11.93 -5.16 16.10
CA GLY A 397 10.49 -5.26 15.88
C GLY A 397 9.92 -6.64 16.19
N SER A 398 10.67 -7.70 15.85
CA SER A 398 10.25 -9.08 16.07
C SER A 398 10.16 -9.49 17.55
N VAL A 399 10.89 -8.81 18.45
CA VAL A 399 11.00 -9.23 19.87
C VAL A 399 10.44 -8.20 20.86
N ALA A 400 10.15 -6.98 20.41
CA ALA A 400 9.68 -5.88 21.26
C ALA A 400 8.14 -5.82 21.33
N SER A 401 7.59 -5.41 22.49
CA SER A 401 6.20 -4.97 22.55
C SER A 401 6.08 -3.59 21.90
N LEU A 402 5.25 -3.46 20.88
CA LEU A 402 5.32 -2.33 19.95
C LEU A 402 4.15 -1.32 20.05
N ASP A 403 3.35 -1.29 21.12
CA ASP A 403 2.20 -0.39 21.22
C ASP A 403 2.53 1.06 20.87
N VAL A 404 3.63 1.58 21.44
CA VAL A 404 4.10 2.95 21.14
C VAL A 404 4.56 3.09 19.70
N VAL A 405 5.27 2.07 19.16
CA VAL A 405 5.80 2.10 17.80
C VAL A 405 4.69 2.07 16.76
N TRP A 406 3.63 1.27 17.00
CA TRP A 406 2.46 1.24 16.15
C TRP A 406 1.81 2.62 16.01
N VAL A 407 1.50 3.25 17.15
CA VAL A 407 0.80 4.54 17.15
C VAL A 407 1.70 5.63 16.58
N PHE A 408 2.98 5.66 16.93
CA PHE A 408 3.94 6.62 16.41
C PHE A 408 4.10 6.49 14.88
N SER A 409 4.21 5.26 14.39
CA SER A 409 4.35 4.96 12.96
C SER A 409 3.10 5.38 12.18
N ASP A 410 1.91 5.15 12.75
CA ASP A 410 0.64 5.55 12.17
C ASP A 410 0.56 7.09 12.04
N VAL A 411 1.02 7.83 13.06
CA VAL A 411 1.13 9.30 13.00
C VAL A 411 2.05 9.75 11.88
N MET A 412 3.26 9.18 11.77
CA MET A 412 4.23 9.57 10.74
C MET A 412 3.72 9.27 9.33
N ASN A 413 3.07 8.12 9.17
CA ASN A 413 2.44 7.71 7.92
C ASN A 413 1.32 8.67 7.49
N GLY A 414 0.47 9.10 8.42
CA GLY A 414 -0.57 10.09 8.12
C GLY A 414 0.00 11.48 7.82
N LEU A 415 1.02 11.91 8.56
CA LEU A 415 1.64 13.23 8.36
C LEU A 415 2.33 13.37 7.00
N MET A 416 2.91 12.31 6.43
CA MET A 416 3.54 12.39 5.11
C MET A 416 2.51 12.58 3.98
N ALA A 417 1.24 12.24 4.19
CA ALA A 417 0.19 12.43 3.21
C ALA A 417 -0.11 13.91 2.93
N PHE A 418 -0.06 14.79 3.94
CA PHE A 418 -0.39 16.21 3.77
C PHE A 418 0.46 16.90 2.70
N PRO A 419 1.81 16.92 2.78
CA PRO A 419 2.62 17.54 1.74
C PRO A 419 2.42 16.89 0.38
N ASN A 420 2.21 15.56 0.32
CA ASN A 420 1.92 14.87 -0.92
C ASN A 420 0.63 15.36 -1.59
N LEU A 421 -0.47 15.41 -0.85
CA LEU A 421 -1.78 15.86 -1.36
C LEU A 421 -1.76 17.32 -1.81
N ILE A 422 -1.04 18.20 -1.09
CA ILE A 422 -0.79 19.58 -1.53
C ILE A 422 -0.08 19.59 -2.89
N GLY A 423 0.94 18.73 -3.06
CA GLY A 423 1.65 18.57 -4.31
C GLY A 423 0.76 18.10 -5.47
N LEU A 424 -0.08 17.10 -5.22
CA LEU A 424 -1.00 16.56 -6.21
C LEU A 424 -2.02 17.58 -6.69
N LEU A 425 -2.63 18.31 -5.77
CA LEU A 425 -3.59 19.37 -6.08
C LEU A 425 -2.92 20.52 -6.85
N GLY A 426 -1.78 21.00 -6.36
CA GLY A 426 -1.03 22.10 -6.98
C GLY A 426 -0.48 21.78 -8.37
N LEU A 427 -0.14 20.50 -8.62
CA LEU A 427 0.42 20.03 -9.90
C LEU A 427 -0.60 19.27 -10.76
N SER A 428 -1.88 19.31 -10.41
CA SER A 428 -2.95 18.60 -11.14
C SER A 428 -3.04 19.01 -12.62
N GLY A 429 -2.68 20.24 -12.97
CA GLY A 429 -2.57 20.71 -14.35
C GLY A 429 -1.49 19.99 -15.16
N VAL A 430 -0.34 19.70 -14.53
CA VAL A 430 0.75 18.92 -15.14
C VAL A 430 0.30 17.49 -15.39
N VAL A 431 -0.38 16.88 -14.41
CA VAL A 431 -0.93 15.53 -14.54
C VAL A 431 -1.95 15.47 -15.68
N ALA A 432 -2.86 16.45 -15.77
CA ALA A 432 -3.87 16.51 -16.85
C ALA A 432 -3.21 16.62 -18.23
N TYR A 433 -2.16 17.43 -18.35
CA TYR A 433 -1.39 17.56 -19.60
C TYR A 433 -0.74 16.23 -20.00
N GLU A 434 -0.05 15.54 -19.09
CA GLU A 434 0.58 14.24 -19.39
C GLU A 434 -0.48 13.15 -19.65
N THR A 435 -1.66 13.25 -19.01
CA THR A 435 -2.79 12.35 -19.30
C THR A 435 -3.32 12.53 -20.70
N LYS A 436 -3.42 13.77 -21.20
CA LYS A 436 -3.80 14.03 -22.58
C LYS A 436 -2.81 13.44 -23.56
N ARG A 437 -1.50 13.66 -23.34
CA ARG A 437 -0.41 13.13 -24.16
C ARG A 437 -0.44 11.60 -24.28
N ILE A 438 -0.62 10.89 -23.15
CA ILE A 438 -0.66 9.42 -23.18
C ILE A 438 -1.93 8.92 -23.88
N ARG A 439 -3.07 9.58 -23.73
CA ARG A 439 -4.31 9.24 -24.47
C ARG A 439 -4.12 9.37 -25.98
N GLU A 440 -3.48 10.44 -26.44
CA GLU A 440 -3.15 10.64 -27.85
C GLU A 440 -2.22 9.54 -28.36
N LYS A 441 -1.16 9.21 -27.61
CA LYS A 441 -0.24 8.13 -27.96
C LYS A 441 -0.91 6.76 -28.06
N ILE A 442 -1.80 6.44 -27.13
CA ILE A 442 -2.57 5.19 -27.19
C ILE A 442 -3.47 5.12 -28.43
N LYS A 443 -4.06 6.26 -28.85
CA LYS A 443 -4.86 6.31 -30.10
C LYS A 443 -4.02 6.05 -31.33
N GLU A 444 -2.81 6.64 -31.40
CA GLU A 444 -1.86 6.43 -32.48
C GLU A 444 -1.44 4.96 -32.59
N GLU A 445 -1.03 4.35 -31.47
CA GLU A 445 -0.65 2.94 -31.41
C GLU A 445 -1.78 1.99 -31.84
N LYS A 446 -3.02 2.29 -31.42
CA LYS A 446 -4.19 1.50 -31.86
C LYS A 446 -4.47 1.67 -33.37
N ALA A 447 -4.25 2.83 -33.94
CA ALA A 447 -4.41 3.06 -35.36
C ALA A 447 -3.34 2.32 -36.17
N GLN A 448 -2.08 2.35 -35.74
CA GLN A 448 -0.99 1.62 -36.37
C GLN A 448 -1.21 0.10 -36.35
N ASN A 449 -1.63 -0.45 -35.20
CA ASN A 449 -1.92 -1.88 -35.05
C ASN A 449 -3.16 -2.36 -35.86
N LYS A 450 -4.04 -1.45 -36.31
CA LYS A 450 -5.15 -1.80 -37.20
C LYS A 450 -4.76 -1.72 -38.67
N ALA A 451 -3.70 -0.97 -38.97
CA ALA A 451 -3.20 -0.80 -40.35
C ALA A 451 -2.15 -1.85 -40.73
N ALA A 452 -1.56 -2.53 -39.72
CA ALA A 452 -0.66 -3.67 -39.89
C ALA A 452 -1.43 -4.98 -39.86
#